data_d5f88a6930d9a43eec4ee10978babd74
#
_entry.id   d5f88a6930d9a43eec4ee10978babd74
#
_cell.length_a   1.000
_cell.length_b   1.000
_cell.length_c   1.000
_cell.angle_alpha   90.00
_cell.angle_beta   90.00
_cell.angle_gamma   90.00
#
_symmetry.space_group_name_H-M   'P 1'
#
loop_
_entity.id
_entity.type
_entity.pdbx_description
1 polymer ?
#
loop_
_entity_poly.entity_id
_entity_poly.type
_entity_poly.pdbx_seq_one_letter_code
_entity_poly.pdbx_strand_id
1 'polypeptide(L)'
;MARRTIQIDLNRVEGDLDFQLELEDNKVVDARCIGSLYRGFEQILMSRKPKDSLVITPRICGICGTAQLNAAVLALEHIGRIPVPPTAIRIRNLCLMAETVQSDLRQSFMFFTADFCHSKYVDRPFYEKARAAFLPFKGSVHRGALEHSRHIVEIIALFGGQWPHSSYMLPGGVTTPASSRHIIDSLSILNKLTRWFEQAIIGTDLDAWLAIQSADEFFTWLTAKDTHADSAIGLFTLMSRDIGLHNTGFGTPHMISYGAYDDPDDAGTFPPHRKHLFKAGFLNGDTGEIEPFEQAEITEHVRYSWFQPYPGGRHPFQGQTIPDYQPHSDRYTWCKAPRYQDKVVQTGPLADALIDGEPLIRSLYQAEGGNAWLRQFARLHRTARLLHKMRETLRELAAQPNAPHMISPDEKEIPDGEGFGLVTAARGALGHWVQITDGVIS
;
A
#
# COMPACT_ATOMS: atom_id res chain seq x y z
N MET A 1 -2.24 -29.94 -31.82
CA MET A 1 -1.56 -29.37 -30.64
C MET A 1 -2.54 -29.41 -29.48
N ALA A 2 -2.17 -29.96 -28.35
CA ALA A 2 -3.10 -30.08 -27.23
C ALA A 2 -3.09 -28.77 -26.45
N ARG A 3 -4.20 -28.05 -26.46
CA ARG A 3 -4.44 -26.88 -25.61
C ARG A 3 -4.81 -27.37 -24.22
N ARG A 4 -4.16 -26.83 -23.19
CA ARG A 4 -4.37 -27.20 -21.80
C ARG A 4 -4.66 -25.96 -20.95
N THR A 5 -5.73 -25.99 -20.17
CA THR A 5 -6.06 -24.96 -19.20
C THR A 5 -5.56 -25.37 -17.82
N ILE A 6 -4.89 -24.47 -17.10
CA ILE A 6 -4.49 -24.64 -15.71
C ILE A 6 -5.13 -23.52 -14.91
N GLN A 7 -5.81 -23.86 -13.82
CA GLN A 7 -6.29 -22.91 -12.83
C GLN A 7 -5.39 -22.98 -11.59
N ILE A 8 -5.04 -21.82 -11.06
CA ILE A 8 -4.18 -21.64 -9.89
C ILE A 8 -4.89 -20.71 -8.92
N ASP A 9 -5.36 -21.27 -7.82
CA ASP A 9 -5.92 -20.50 -6.71
C ASP A 9 -4.76 -19.86 -5.94
N LEU A 10 -4.69 -18.53 -5.90
CA LEU A 10 -3.69 -17.82 -5.12
C LEU A 10 -4.13 -17.74 -3.66
N ASN A 11 -3.39 -18.41 -2.81
CA ASN A 11 -3.51 -18.26 -1.38
C ASN A 11 -2.68 -17.05 -0.87
N ARG A 12 -2.90 -16.65 0.38
CA ARG A 12 -2.20 -15.52 1.03
C ARG A 12 -2.43 -14.17 0.33
N VAL A 13 -3.59 -14.03 -0.26
CA VAL A 13 -4.12 -12.81 -0.89
C VAL A 13 -5.43 -12.43 -0.21
N GLU A 14 -5.66 -11.15 0.03
CA GLU A 14 -6.96 -10.65 0.50
C GLU A 14 -7.90 -10.51 -0.68
N GLY A 15 -9.11 -11.10 -0.57
CA GLY A 15 -10.22 -10.90 -1.53
C GLY A 15 -10.31 -11.94 -2.64
N ASP A 16 -9.77 -13.13 -2.47
CA ASP A 16 -9.84 -14.27 -3.40
C ASP A 16 -9.40 -13.91 -4.83
N LEU A 17 -8.28 -14.46 -5.25
CA LEU A 17 -7.66 -14.23 -6.55
C LEU A 17 -7.23 -15.55 -7.18
N ASP A 18 -7.71 -15.80 -8.40
CA ASP A 18 -7.33 -16.96 -9.18
C ASP A 18 -6.61 -16.55 -10.46
N PHE A 19 -5.75 -17.43 -10.96
CA PHE A 19 -5.22 -17.34 -12.31
C PHE A 19 -5.69 -18.51 -13.15
N GLN A 20 -6.16 -18.21 -14.36
CA GLN A 20 -6.39 -19.21 -15.39
C GLN A 20 -5.35 -19.01 -16.50
N LEU A 21 -4.58 -20.05 -16.79
CA LEU A 21 -3.55 -20.06 -17.80
C LEU A 21 -3.94 -21.01 -18.92
N GLU A 22 -3.81 -20.57 -20.16
CA GLU A 22 -3.95 -21.44 -21.33
C GLU A 22 -2.57 -21.71 -21.91
N LEU A 23 -2.26 -22.98 -22.08
CA LEU A 23 -0.97 -23.45 -22.59
C LEU A 23 -1.16 -24.14 -23.95
N GLU A 24 -0.26 -23.81 -24.87
CA GLU A 24 -0.03 -24.58 -26.10
C GLU A 24 1.45 -24.97 -26.14
N ASP A 25 1.73 -26.28 -26.30
CA ASP A 25 3.10 -26.82 -26.33
C ASP A 25 3.96 -26.37 -25.11
N ASN A 26 3.38 -26.39 -23.91
CA ASN A 26 3.98 -25.93 -22.64
C ASN A 26 4.35 -24.44 -22.58
N LYS A 27 3.84 -23.62 -23.50
CA LYS A 27 3.97 -22.15 -23.44
C LYS A 27 2.63 -21.54 -23.06
N VAL A 28 2.66 -20.54 -22.18
CA VAL A 28 1.46 -19.75 -21.84
C VAL A 28 1.11 -18.87 -23.04
N VAL A 29 -0.09 -19.06 -23.60
CA VAL A 29 -0.63 -18.27 -24.73
C VAL A 29 -1.72 -17.29 -24.31
N ASP A 30 -2.38 -17.55 -23.19
CA ASP A 30 -3.35 -16.63 -22.56
C ASP A 30 -3.29 -16.75 -21.03
N ALA A 31 -3.53 -15.63 -20.34
CA ALA A 31 -3.55 -15.58 -18.88
C ALA A 31 -4.66 -14.65 -18.40
N ARG A 32 -5.49 -15.13 -17.47
CA ARG A 32 -6.60 -14.39 -16.87
C ARG A 32 -6.39 -14.28 -15.37
N CYS A 33 -6.58 -13.06 -14.85
CA CYS A 33 -6.56 -12.76 -13.43
C CYS A 33 -8.01 -12.59 -12.97
N ILE A 34 -8.48 -13.47 -12.09
CA ILE A 34 -9.88 -13.61 -11.71
C ILE A 34 -10.06 -13.18 -10.26
N GLY A 35 -10.68 -12.02 -10.04
CA GLY A 35 -11.20 -11.64 -8.73
C GLY A 35 -12.60 -12.22 -8.56
N SER A 36 -12.73 -13.18 -7.65
CA SER A 36 -13.99 -13.93 -7.44
C SER A 36 -14.91 -13.29 -6.40
N LEU A 37 -14.38 -12.39 -5.54
CA LEU A 37 -15.15 -11.75 -4.47
C LEU A 37 -15.80 -10.43 -4.92
N TYR A 38 -17.12 -10.33 -4.71
CA TYR A 38 -17.88 -9.08 -4.86
C TYR A 38 -18.77 -8.83 -3.63
N ARG A 39 -18.67 -7.65 -3.03
CA ARG A 39 -19.44 -7.28 -1.84
C ARG A 39 -20.32 -6.04 -2.02
N GLY A 40 -20.25 -5.37 -3.17
CA GLY A 40 -21.15 -4.28 -3.58
C GLY A 40 -21.05 -3.00 -2.73
N PHE A 41 -19.89 -2.61 -2.23
CA PHE A 41 -19.74 -1.42 -1.39
C PHE A 41 -20.19 -0.13 -2.06
N GLU A 42 -19.95 0.02 -3.37
CA GLU A 42 -20.45 1.17 -4.14
C GLU A 42 -21.98 1.20 -4.13
N GLN A 43 -22.64 0.04 -4.31
CA GLN A 43 -24.11 -0.05 -4.25
C GLN A 43 -24.66 0.22 -2.84
N ILE A 44 -23.93 -0.21 -1.80
CA ILE A 44 -24.31 0.06 -0.40
C ILE A 44 -24.26 1.56 -0.10
N LEU A 45 -23.37 2.30 -0.71
CA LEU A 45 -23.19 3.74 -0.50
C LEU A 45 -24.20 4.60 -1.25
N MET A 46 -24.80 4.10 -2.34
CA MET A 46 -25.80 4.83 -3.11
C MET A 46 -26.97 5.28 -2.21
N SER A 47 -27.39 6.53 -2.38
CA SER A 47 -28.48 7.19 -1.61
C SER A 47 -28.20 7.36 -0.11
N ARG A 48 -26.96 7.11 0.35
CA ARG A 48 -26.54 7.38 1.73
C ARG A 48 -26.08 8.82 1.90
N LYS A 49 -26.12 9.29 3.15
CA LYS A 49 -25.51 10.59 3.47
C LYS A 49 -23.99 10.53 3.30
N PRO A 50 -23.32 11.60 2.86
CA PRO A 50 -21.88 11.60 2.61
C PRO A 50 -21.04 11.08 3.79
N LYS A 51 -21.36 11.48 5.02
CA LYS A 51 -20.63 11.05 6.24
C LYS A 51 -20.81 9.56 6.57
N ASP A 52 -21.83 8.86 6.03
CA ASP A 52 -21.95 7.41 6.19
C ASP A 52 -20.80 6.66 5.54
N SER A 53 -20.20 7.25 4.48
CA SER A 53 -18.99 6.68 3.85
C SER A 53 -17.85 6.49 4.83
N LEU A 54 -17.68 7.36 5.83
CA LEU A 54 -16.63 7.31 6.84
C LEU A 54 -16.77 6.12 7.81
N VAL A 55 -17.95 5.52 7.86
CA VAL A 55 -18.22 4.31 8.66
C VAL A 55 -18.20 3.07 7.79
N ILE A 56 -18.65 3.17 6.55
CA ILE A 56 -18.80 2.03 5.63
C ILE A 56 -17.48 1.67 4.96
N THR A 57 -16.74 2.66 4.42
CA THR A 57 -15.51 2.39 3.66
C THR A 57 -14.39 1.69 4.46
N PRO A 58 -14.15 1.99 5.77
CA PRO A 58 -13.19 1.21 6.55
C PRO A 58 -13.49 -0.30 6.61
N ARG A 59 -14.72 -0.71 6.31
CA ARG A 59 -15.15 -2.11 6.30
C ARG A 59 -14.91 -2.81 4.96
N ILE A 60 -14.45 -2.08 3.95
CA ILE A 60 -14.02 -2.68 2.68
C ILE A 60 -12.88 -3.68 2.94
N CYS A 61 -11.97 -3.33 3.86
CA CYS A 61 -10.81 -4.17 4.14
C CYS A 61 -10.42 -4.08 5.62
N GLY A 62 -10.32 -5.24 6.27
CA GLY A 62 -9.87 -5.33 7.67
C GLY A 62 -8.37 -5.10 7.87
N ILE A 63 -7.58 -4.97 6.80
CA ILE A 63 -6.12 -4.80 6.85
C ILE A 63 -5.72 -3.37 6.46
N CYS A 64 -6.50 -2.69 5.63
CA CYS A 64 -6.23 -1.34 5.12
C CYS A 64 -7.39 -0.36 5.36
N GLY A 65 -8.13 -0.55 6.46
CA GLY A 65 -9.28 0.28 6.80
C GLY A 65 -8.94 1.74 7.06
N THR A 66 -7.73 2.03 7.54
CA THR A 66 -7.23 3.40 7.73
C THR A 66 -7.05 4.12 6.39
N ALA A 67 -6.47 3.44 5.39
CA ALA A 67 -6.34 4.00 4.04
C ALA A 67 -7.71 4.23 3.38
N GLN A 68 -8.66 3.30 3.55
CA GLN A 68 -10.04 3.45 3.05
C GLN A 68 -10.74 4.65 3.69
N LEU A 69 -10.60 4.82 5.01
CA LEU A 69 -11.15 5.97 5.72
C LEU A 69 -10.52 7.28 5.24
N ASN A 70 -9.19 7.30 5.06
CA ASN A 70 -8.48 8.50 4.62
C ASN A 70 -8.91 8.90 3.20
N ALA A 71 -9.02 7.95 2.26
CA ALA A 71 -9.50 8.24 0.91
C ALA A 71 -10.94 8.82 0.93
N ALA A 72 -11.83 8.27 1.76
CA ALA A 72 -13.19 8.78 1.88
C ALA A 72 -13.23 10.20 2.47
N VAL A 73 -12.46 10.45 3.53
CA VAL A 73 -12.45 11.79 4.16
C VAL A 73 -11.84 12.85 3.24
N LEU A 74 -10.76 12.52 2.51
CA LEU A 74 -10.16 13.42 1.52
C LEU A 74 -11.14 13.78 0.39
N ALA A 75 -11.94 12.81 -0.08
CA ALA A 75 -12.98 13.08 -1.08
C ALA A 75 -14.02 14.09 -0.58
N LEU A 76 -14.49 13.94 0.67
CA LEU A 76 -15.45 14.88 1.27
C LEU A 76 -14.82 16.25 1.56
N GLU A 77 -13.56 16.29 2.00
CA GLU A 77 -12.81 17.54 2.18
C GLU A 77 -12.58 18.26 0.85
N HIS A 78 -12.38 17.53 -0.24
CA HIS A 78 -12.28 18.10 -1.58
C HIS A 78 -13.59 18.78 -1.98
N ILE A 79 -14.74 18.09 -1.86
CA ILE A 79 -16.06 18.65 -2.20
C ILE A 79 -16.36 19.88 -1.34
N GLY A 80 -16.16 19.78 -0.02
CA GLY A 80 -16.48 20.82 0.93
C GLY A 80 -15.44 21.94 1.03
N ARG A 81 -14.28 21.79 0.39
CA ARG A 81 -13.10 22.67 0.56
C ARG A 81 -12.80 22.92 2.02
N ILE A 82 -12.72 21.83 2.79
CA ILE A 82 -12.58 21.87 4.24
C ILE A 82 -11.09 21.85 4.60
N PRO A 83 -10.55 22.86 5.30
CA PRO A 83 -9.17 22.84 5.76
C PRO A 83 -8.96 21.83 6.88
N VAL A 84 -7.71 21.39 7.08
CA VAL A 84 -7.35 20.40 8.10
C VAL A 84 -6.16 20.93 8.91
N PRO A 85 -6.18 20.91 10.25
CA PRO A 85 -5.06 21.36 11.05
C PRO A 85 -3.81 20.50 10.83
N PRO A 86 -2.58 21.06 10.89
CA PRO A 86 -1.34 20.31 10.76
C PRO A 86 -1.23 19.11 11.72
N THR A 87 -1.72 19.27 12.95
CA THR A 87 -1.76 18.19 13.95
C THR A 87 -2.62 17.02 13.50
N ALA A 88 -3.78 17.27 12.89
CA ALA A 88 -4.64 16.22 12.38
C ALA A 88 -3.99 15.49 11.20
N ILE A 89 -3.30 16.22 10.30
CA ILE A 89 -2.54 15.61 9.20
C ILE A 89 -1.44 14.69 9.77
N ARG A 90 -0.69 15.14 10.78
CA ARG A 90 0.34 14.32 11.44
C ARG A 90 -0.24 13.04 12.07
N ILE A 91 -1.39 13.13 12.74
CA ILE A 91 -2.07 11.96 13.33
C ILE A 91 -2.53 11.00 12.23
N ARG A 92 -3.17 11.49 11.17
CA ARG A 92 -3.59 10.67 10.02
C ARG A 92 -2.40 9.95 9.39
N ASN A 93 -1.32 10.69 9.12
CA ASN A 93 -0.09 10.13 8.57
C ASN A 93 0.53 9.06 9.48
N LEU A 94 0.63 9.32 10.77
CA LEU A 94 1.17 8.36 11.74
C LEU A 94 0.39 7.04 11.73
N CYS A 95 -0.93 7.11 11.70
CA CYS A 95 -1.81 5.93 11.64
C CYS A 95 -1.71 5.19 10.30
N LEU A 96 -1.62 5.93 9.17
CA LEU A 96 -1.41 5.33 7.85
C LEU A 96 -0.03 4.64 7.75
N MET A 97 1.03 5.25 8.30
CA MET A 97 2.35 4.64 8.38
C MET A 97 2.32 3.36 9.22
N ALA A 98 1.64 3.38 10.37
CA ALA A 98 1.50 2.21 11.22
C ALA A 98 0.79 1.03 10.52
N GLU A 99 -0.29 1.31 9.77
CA GLU A 99 -0.99 0.33 8.95
C GLU A 99 -0.10 -0.21 7.81
N THR A 100 0.67 0.66 7.16
CA THR A 100 1.59 0.29 6.09
C THR A 100 2.73 -0.60 6.61
N VAL A 101 3.35 -0.22 7.73
CA VAL A 101 4.42 -1.02 8.38
C VAL A 101 3.91 -2.40 8.79
N GLN A 102 2.70 -2.49 9.37
CA GLN A 102 2.09 -3.78 9.67
C GLN A 102 1.97 -4.65 8.42
N SER A 103 1.41 -4.08 7.35
CA SER A 103 1.18 -4.81 6.10
C SER A 103 2.49 -5.25 5.46
N ASP A 104 3.52 -4.39 5.45
CA ASP A 104 4.82 -4.70 4.87
C ASP A 104 5.52 -5.85 5.60
N LEU A 105 5.51 -5.84 6.93
CA LEU A 105 6.08 -6.91 7.74
C LEU A 105 5.34 -8.25 7.52
N ARG A 106 4.02 -8.23 7.48
CA ARG A 106 3.21 -9.43 7.23
C ARG A 106 3.42 -9.97 5.82
N GLN A 107 3.36 -9.11 4.80
CA GLN A 107 3.59 -9.51 3.43
C GLN A 107 4.98 -10.13 3.26
N SER A 108 5.99 -9.55 3.85
CA SER A 108 7.36 -10.01 3.72
C SER A 108 7.61 -11.33 4.44
N PHE A 109 7.25 -11.42 5.72
CA PHE A 109 7.73 -12.50 6.58
C PHE A 109 6.69 -13.56 6.92
N MET A 110 5.40 -13.28 6.71
CA MET A 110 4.37 -14.30 6.90
C MET A 110 3.90 -14.90 5.58
N PHE A 111 3.93 -14.11 4.49
CA PHE A 111 3.39 -14.56 3.21
C PHE A 111 4.49 -14.91 2.21
N PHE A 112 5.45 -14.03 1.96
CA PHE A 112 6.42 -14.22 0.91
C PHE A 112 7.54 -15.21 1.30
N THR A 113 8.27 -14.93 2.38
CA THR A 113 9.48 -15.72 2.75
C THR A 113 9.15 -17.12 3.26
N ALA A 114 7.89 -17.42 3.60
CA ALA A 114 7.44 -18.77 3.93
C ALA A 114 7.78 -19.78 2.82
N ASP A 115 7.76 -19.37 1.55
CA ASP A 115 8.07 -20.23 0.42
C ASP A 115 9.54 -20.66 0.35
N PHE A 116 10.45 -19.90 0.96
CA PHE A 116 11.86 -20.29 1.07
C PHE A 116 12.08 -21.54 1.93
N CYS A 117 11.09 -21.88 2.75
CA CYS A 117 11.14 -23.08 3.61
C CYS A 117 10.60 -24.35 2.91
N HIS A 118 10.24 -24.27 1.62
CA HIS A 118 9.73 -25.41 0.87
C HIS A 118 10.82 -26.45 0.65
N SER A 119 10.49 -27.75 0.77
CA SER A 119 11.44 -28.88 0.67
C SER A 119 12.20 -28.94 -0.67
N LYS A 120 11.67 -28.35 -1.74
CA LYS A 120 12.39 -28.25 -3.04
C LYS A 120 13.72 -27.49 -2.96
N TYR A 121 13.95 -26.73 -1.88
CA TYR A 121 15.15 -25.93 -1.67
C TYR A 121 16.13 -26.54 -0.65
N VAL A 122 15.90 -27.79 -0.18
CA VAL A 122 16.71 -28.41 0.88
C VAL A 122 18.21 -28.46 0.58
N ASP A 123 18.58 -28.60 -0.69
CA ASP A 123 19.98 -28.65 -1.12
C ASP A 123 20.60 -27.26 -1.38
N ARG A 124 19.87 -26.17 -1.14
CA ARG A 124 20.38 -24.81 -1.35
C ARG A 124 21.24 -24.33 -0.17
N PRO A 125 22.32 -23.58 -0.43
CA PRO A 125 23.29 -23.17 0.60
C PRO A 125 22.68 -22.41 1.79
N PHE A 126 21.60 -21.65 1.55
CA PHE A 126 20.97 -20.80 2.55
C PHE A 126 19.71 -21.41 3.18
N TYR A 127 19.34 -22.64 2.80
CA TYR A 127 18.06 -23.26 3.18
C TYR A 127 17.87 -23.38 4.70
N GLU A 128 18.85 -23.91 5.43
CA GLU A 128 18.73 -24.08 6.88
C GLU A 128 18.65 -22.74 7.63
N LYS A 129 19.41 -21.72 7.18
CA LYS A 129 19.29 -20.36 7.72
C LYS A 129 17.92 -19.74 7.42
N ALA A 130 17.42 -19.89 6.18
CA ALA A 130 16.10 -19.41 5.77
C ALA A 130 15.01 -20.10 6.58
N ARG A 131 15.11 -21.41 6.81
CA ARG A 131 14.17 -22.16 7.63
C ARG A 131 14.19 -21.74 9.09
N ALA A 132 15.36 -21.51 9.68
CA ALA A 132 15.50 -21.00 11.04
C ALA A 132 14.89 -19.62 11.22
N ALA A 133 14.96 -18.76 10.20
CA ALA A 133 14.41 -17.41 10.21
C ALA A 133 12.92 -17.35 9.85
N PHE A 134 12.50 -18.05 8.78
CA PHE A 134 11.22 -17.78 8.10
C PHE A 134 10.18 -18.92 8.22
N LEU A 135 10.52 -20.08 8.84
CA LEU A 135 9.56 -21.18 8.93
C LEU A 135 8.29 -20.71 9.66
N PRO A 136 7.10 -20.88 9.05
CA PRO A 136 5.85 -20.45 9.65
C PRO A 136 5.68 -20.88 11.11
N PHE A 137 5.35 -19.93 11.99
CA PHE A 137 5.15 -20.06 13.43
C PHE A 137 6.38 -20.50 14.26
N LYS A 138 7.48 -20.92 13.65
CA LYS A 138 8.70 -21.42 14.31
C LYS A 138 9.91 -20.52 14.08
N GLY A 139 10.07 -19.98 12.90
CA GLY A 139 11.21 -19.14 12.53
C GLY A 139 11.28 -17.86 13.38
N SER A 140 12.48 -17.44 13.72
CA SER A 140 12.72 -16.29 14.60
C SER A 140 12.15 -15.00 14.04
N VAL A 141 12.38 -14.72 12.75
CA VAL A 141 11.88 -13.53 12.05
C VAL A 141 10.36 -13.60 11.88
N HIS A 142 9.82 -14.78 11.51
CA HIS A 142 8.37 -14.97 11.38
C HIS A 142 7.63 -14.67 12.70
N ARG A 143 8.15 -15.17 13.85
CA ARG A 143 7.54 -14.90 15.17
C ARG A 143 7.65 -13.43 15.55
N GLY A 144 8.80 -12.81 15.31
CA GLY A 144 8.99 -11.39 15.55
C GLY A 144 8.04 -10.52 14.70
N ALA A 145 7.86 -10.87 13.42
CA ALA A 145 6.93 -10.20 12.53
C ALA A 145 5.47 -10.31 13.03
N LEU A 146 5.06 -11.49 13.51
CA LEU A 146 3.74 -11.67 14.14
C LEU A 146 3.55 -10.76 15.36
N GLU A 147 4.53 -10.74 16.26
CA GLU A 147 4.49 -9.97 17.49
C GLU A 147 4.45 -8.47 17.20
N HIS A 148 5.43 -7.96 16.46
CA HIS A 148 5.57 -6.52 16.24
C HIS A 148 4.52 -5.96 15.29
N SER A 149 4.07 -6.73 14.29
CA SER A 149 2.98 -6.31 13.41
C SER A 149 1.63 -6.20 14.15
N ARG A 150 1.43 -6.97 15.23
CA ARG A 150 0.25 -6.84 16.08
C ARG A 150 0.31 -5.56 16.90
N HIS A 151 1.49 -5.22 17.44
CA HIS A 151 1.63 -4.07 18.35
C HIS A 151 1.66 -2.72 17.62
N ILE A 152 2.20 -2.63 16.41
CA ILE A 152 2.31 -1.33 15.72
C ILE A 152 0.94 -0.69 15.45
N VAL A 153 -0.10 -1.47 15.22
CA VAL A 153 -1.46 -0.96 14.99
C VAL A 153 -2.17 -0.49 16.27
N GLU A 154 -1.60 -0.76 17.45
CA GLU A 154 -2.07 -0.17 18.70
C GLU A 154 -1.93 1.36 18.65
N ILE A 155 -0.99 1.91 17.88
CA ILE A 155 -0.90 3.35 17.61
C ILE A 155 -2.20 3.86 16.97
N ILE A 156 -2.77 3.11 16.03
CA ILE A 156 -4.07 3.48 15.42
C ILE A 156 -5.18 3.43 16.48
N ALA A 157 -5.17 2.44 17.35
CA ALA A 157 -6.17 2.32 18.41
C ALA A 157 -6.08 3.43 19.46
N LEU A 158 -4.87 3.96 19.75
CA LEU A 158 -4.68 5.10 20.64
C LEU A 158 -5.40 6.36 20.13
N PHE A 159 -5.38 6.62 18.83
CA PHE A 159 -6.02 7.79 18.21
C PHE A 159 -7.42 7.51 17.65
N GLY A 160 -7.69 6.29 17.26
CA GLY A 160 -8.93 5.89 16.61
C GLY A 160 -9.89 5.07 17.49
N GLY A 161 -9.52 4.81 18.75
CA GLY A 161 -10.30 4.02 19.68
C GLY A 161 -10.25 2.51 19.44
N GLN A 162 -10.00 2.10 18.21
CA GLN A 162 -9.89 0.69 17.80
C GLN A 162 -9.09 0.53 16.51
N TRP A 163 -8.66 -0.69 16.24
CA TRP A 163 -8.23 -1.18 14.93
C TRP A 163 -8.65 -2.66 14.83
N PRO A 164 -9.19 -3.15 13.70
CA PRO A 164 -9.54 -2.43 12.47
C PRO A 164 -10.87 -1.66 12.55
N HIS A 165 -11.29 -1.08 11.43
CA HIS A 165 -12.61 -0.45 11.20
C HIS A 165 -12.88 0.80 12.06
N SER A 166 -11.85 1.55 12.37
CA SER A 166 -11.93 2.84 13.05
C SER A 166 -12.54 3.92 12.13
N SER A 167 -13.22 4.91 12.72
CA SER A 167 -13.89 6.03 12.01
C SER A 167 -13.52 7.39 12.63
N TYR A 168 -12.26 7.56 13.03
CA TYR A 168 -11.78 8.74 13.76
C TYR A 168 -11.40 9.93 12.88
N MET A 169 -11.22 9.74 11.58
CA MET A 169 -11.00 10.83 10.64
C MET A 169 -12.34 11.41 10.22
N LEU A 170 -12.48 12.71 10.36
CA LEU A 170 -13.66 13.46 9.93
C LEU A 170 -13.21 14.61 9.03
N PRO A 171 -14.08 15.10 8.14
CA PRO A 171 -13.79 16.32 7.40
C PRO A 171 -13.40 17.45 8.36
N GLY A 172 -12.20 18.02 8.17
CA GLY A 172 -11.64 19.05 9.04
C GLY A 172 -10.78 18.56 10.20
N GLY A 173 -10.51 17.23 10.33
CA GLY A 173 -9.56 16.78 11.34
C GLY A 173 -9.71 15.33 11.80
N VAL A 174 -9.46 15.11 13.08
CA VAL A 174 -9.55 13.82 13.77
C VAL A 174 -10.25 13.99 15.11
N THR A 175 -10.88 12.94 15.63
CA THR A 175 -11.68 13.01 16.86
C THR A 175 -10.86 13.05 18.15
N THR A 176 -9.60 12.65 18.10
CA THR A 176 -8.77 12.48 19.31
C THR A 176 -7.52 13.36 19.24
N PRO A 177 -7.24 14.18 20.26
CA PRO A 177 -6.04 15.01 20.31
C PRO A 177 -4.77 14.19 20.53
N ALA A 178 -3.62 14.71 20.10
CA ALA A 178 -2.32 14.15 20.44
C ALA A 178 -1.93 14.53 21.88
N SER A 179 -2.44 13.80 22.87
CA SER A 179 -2.04 13.99 24.26
C SER A 179 -0.63 13.46 24.50
N SER A 180 0.06 14.01 25.54
CA SER A 180 1.39 13.51 25.93
C SER A 180 1.40 12.00 26.20
N ARG A 181 0.31 11.45 26.76
CA ARG A 181 0.17 10.01 26.99
C ARG A 181 0.16 9.23 25.67
N HIS A 182 -0.68 9.63 24.69
CA HIS A 182 -0.74 8.97 23.39
C HIS A 182 0.61 8.98 22.68
N ILE A 183 1.35 10.09 22.79
CA ILE A 183 2.68 10.24 22.20
C ILE A 183 3.69 9.30 22.87
N ILE A 184 3.73 9.25 24.21
CA ILE A 184 4.64 8.38 24.97
C ILE A 184 4.36 6.91 24.68
N ASP A 185 3.09 6.51 24.70
CA ASP A 185 2.69 5.12 24.40
C ASP A 185 3.07 4.75 22.95
N SER A 186 2.83 5.63 21.99
CA SER A 186 3.22 5.44 20.59
C SER A 186 4.74 5.33 20.42
N LEU A 187 5.53 6.18 21.10
CA LEU A 187 7.00 6.11 21.08
C LEU A 187 7.50 4.79 21.70
N SER A 188 6.87 4.30 22.75
CA SER A 188 7.22 3.01 23.36
C SER A 188 7.03 1.85 22.38
N ILE A 189 5.89 1.83 21.68
CA ILE A 189 5.58 0.82 20.66
C ILE A 189 6.58 0.91 19.51
N LEU A 190 6.78 2.11 18.96
CA LEU A 190 7.69 2.35 17.85
C LEU A 190 9.12 1.96 18.16
N ASN A 191 9.63 2.33 19.35
CA ASN A 191 11.00 2.02 19.77
C ASN A 191 11.24 0.51 19.94
N LYS A 192 10.25 -0.26 20.40
CA LYS A 192 10.35 -1.73 20.48
C LYS A 192 10.45 -2.35 19.09
N LEU A 193 9.58 -1.92 18.17
CA LEU A 193 9.62 -2.37 16.79
C LEU A 193 10.93 -1.98 16.10
N THR A 194 11.37 -0.73 16.24
CA THR A 194 12.60 -0.24 15.60
C THR A 194 13.83 -1.06 16.05
N ARG A 195 13.99 -1.32 17.35
CA ARG A 195 15.10 -2.16 17.85
C ARG A 195 15.07 -3.57 17.27
N TRP A 196 13.89 -4.19 17.22
CA TRP A 196 13.77 -5.51 16.58
C TRP A 196 14.09 -5.44 15.08
N PHE A 197 13.63 -4.40 14.39
CA PHE A 197 13.89 -4.20 12.96
C PHE A 197 15.40 -4.03 12.68
N GLU A 198 16.09 -3.22 13.49
CA GLU A 198 17.52 -3.03 13.42
C GLU A 198 18.28 -4.34 13.63
N GLN A 199 17.92 -5.11 14.64
CA GLN A 199 18.66 -6.33 15.01
C GLN A 199 18.35 -7.51 14.10
N ALA A 200 17.07 -7.72 13.76
CA ALA A 200 16.62 -8.93 13.09
C ALA A 200 16.44 -8.73 11.57
N ILE A 201 16.07 -7.53 11.12
CA ILE A 201 15.70 -7.32 9.71
C ILE A 201 16.84 -6.73 8.90
N ILE A 202 17.47 -5.64 9.37
CA ILE A 202 18.54 -4.96 8.63
C ILE A 202 19.94 -5.20 9.20
N GLY A 203 20.11 -5.82 10.36
CA GLY A 203 21.41 -6.18 10.92
C GLY A 203 22.34 -5.00 11.26
N THR A 204 21.82 -3.79 11.26
CA THR A 204 22.53 -2.54 11.56
C THR A 204 21.55 -1.52 12.15
N ASP A 205 22.04 -0.36 12.61
CA ASP A 205 21.14 0.73 13.02
C ASP A 205 20.42 1.36 11.81
N LEU A 206 19.28 1.98 12.09
CA LEU A 206 18.38 2.50 11.07
C LEU A 206 19.01 3.62 10.24
N ASP A 207 19.81 4.49 10.87
CA ASP A 207 20.41 5.64 10.19
C ASP A 207 21.55 5.17 9.26
N ALA A 208 22.36 4.17 9.68
CA ALA A 208 23.37 3.54 8.83
C ALA A 208 22.73 2.81 7.63
N TRP A 209 21.59 2.15 7.83
CA TRP A 209 20.85 1.54 6.72
C TRP A 209 20.35 2.57 5.71
N LEU A 210 19.76 3.66 6.16
CA LEU A 210 19.24 4.73 5.31
C LEU A 210 20.33 5.56 4.63
N ALA A 211 21.57 5.45 5.08
CA ALA A 211 22.75 6.07 4.44
C ALA A 211 23.23 5.28 3.20
N ILE A 212 22.77 4.05 2.96
CA ILE A 212 23.09 3.26 1.76
C ILE A 212 22.33 3.85 0.57
N GLN A 213 23.06 4.37 -0.43
CA GLN A 213 22.47 5.14 -1.53
C GLN A 213 22.60 4.45 -2.90
N SER A 214 23.36 3.38 -3.02
CA SER A 214 23.61 2.70 -4.29
C SER A 214 23.60 1.18 -4.18
N ALA A 215 23.46 0.51 -5.33
CA ALA A 215 23.55 -0.94 -5.44
C ALA A 215 24.93 -1.45 -4.97
N ASP A 216 26.01 -0.78 -5.37
CA ASP A 216 27.38 -1.17 -4.99
C ASP A 216 27.59 -1.06 -3.47
N GLU A 217 27.10 0.02 -2.85
CA GLU A 217 27.14 0.17 -1.39
C GLU A 217 26.30 -0.91 -0.70
N PHE A 218 25.13 -1.25 -1.22
CA PHE A 218 24.31 -2.30 -0.66
C PHE A 218 24.99 -3.67 -0.74
N PHE A 219 25.55 -4.05 -1.87
CA PHE A 219 26.25 -5.34 -2.00
C PHE A 219 27.56 -5.37 -1.19
N THR A 220 28.25 -4.25 -1.06
CA THR A 220 29.39 -4.11 -0.13
C THR A 220 28.94 -4.29 1.31
N TRP A 221 27.86 -3.62 1.73
CA TRP A 221 27.28 -3.79 3.05
C TRP A 221 26.88 -5.25 3.32
N LEU A 222 26.20 -5.91 2.37
CA LEU A 222 25.73 -7.28 2.49
C LEU A 222 26.88 -8.27 2.81
N THR A 223 28.04 -8.03 2.27
CA THR A 223 29.22 -8.92 2.44
C THR A 223 30.21 -8.46 3.52
N ALA A 224 30.01 -7.26 4.09
CA ALA A 224 30.95 -6.66 5.03
C ALA A 224 31.01 -7.38 6.40
N LYS A 225 29.90 -7.97 6.83
CA LYS A 225 29.78 -8.65 8.14
C LYS A 225 28.79 -9.83 8.04
N ASP A 226 29.05 -10.88 8.81
CA ASP A 226 28.11 -12.00 8.92
C ASP A 226 26.76 -11.58 9.43
N THR A 227 26.68 -10.60 10.34
CA THR A 227 25.42 -10.05 10.86
C THR A 227 24.56 -9.40 9.78
N HIS A 228 25.16 -8.85 8.72
CA HIS A 228 24.45 -8.29 7.57
C HIS A 228 23.88 -9.41 6.69
N ALA A 229 24.73 -10.39 6.34
CA ALA A 229 24.33 -11.55 5.53
C ALA A 229 23.26 -12.41 6.25
N ASP A 230 23.34 -12.52 7.57
CA ASP A 230 22.41 -13.31 8.40
C ASP A 230 21.17 -12.51 8.84
N SER A 231 21.10 -11.20 8.57
CA SER A 231 19.90 -10.41 8.75
C SER A 231 18.78 -10.89 7.83
N ALA A 232 17.51 -10.59 8.17
CA ALA A 232 16.40 -11.06 7.35
C ALA A 232 16.47 -10.54 5.91
N ILE A 233 16.86 -9.29 5.69
CA ILE A 233 16.97 -8.70 4.34
C ILE A 233 18.21 -9.25 3.60
N GLY A 234 19.31 -9.51 4.32
CA GLY A 234 20.49 -10.17 3.78
C GLY A 234 20.18 -11.58 3.32
N LEU A 235 19.63 -12.40 4.20
CA LEU A 235 19.23 -13.77 3.91
C LEU A 235 18.16 -13.85 2.81
N PHE A 236 17.16 -12.94 2.83
CA PHE A 236 16.19 -12.80 1.76
C PHE A 236 16.88 -12.54 0.40
N THR A 237 17.85 -11.63 0.37
CA THR A 237 18.60 -11.31 -0.86
C THR A 237 19.41 -12.49 -1.35
N LEU A 238 20.19 -13.14 -0.48
CA LEU A 238 21.04 -14.29 -0.82
C LEU A 238 20.21 -15.47 -1.33
N MET A 239 19.12 -15.80 -0.64
CA MET A 239 18.22 -16.88 -1.06
C MET A 239 17.52 -16.53 -2.38
N SER A 240 17.07 -15.30 -2.55
CA SER A 240 16.42 -14.83 -3.80
C SER A 240 17.36 -14.93 -5.00
N ARG A 241 18.64 -14.59 -4.82
CA ARG A 241 19.64 -14.71 -5.88
C ARG A 241 19.97 -16.16 -6.21
N ASP A 242 20.10 -17.00 -5.19
CA ASP A 242 20.39 -18.43 -5.36
C ASP A 242 19.29 -19.15 -6.15
N ILE A 243 18.01 -18.80 -5.92
CA ILE A 243 16.87 -19.41 -6.63
C ILE A 243 16.40 -18.62 -7.87
N GLY A 244 17.06 -17.53 -8.23
CA GLY A 244 16.83 -16.78 -9.46
C GLY A 244 15.63 -15.81 -9.43
N LEU A 245 15.14 -15.37 -8.27
CA LEU A 245 14.00 -14.41 -8.18
C LEU A 245 14.33 -13.04 -8.79
N HIS A 246 15.59 -12.64 -8.84
CA HIS A 246 16.05 -11.41 -9.49
C HIS A 246 15.95 -11.46 -11.03
N ASN A 247 15.72 -12.64 -11.61
CA ASN A 247 15.57 -12.86 -13.07
C ASN A 247 14.10 -13.13 -13.46
N THR A 248 13.15 -12.92 -12.56
CA THR A 248 11.73 -13.23 -12.80
C THR A 248 10.82 -12.11 -12.32
N GLY A 249 9.56 -12.17 -12.74
CA GLY A 249 8.53 -11.26 -12.26
C GLY A 249 8.65 -9.84 -12.83
N PHE A 250 9.20 -9.68 -14.00
CA PHE A 250 9.16 -8.41 -14.72
C PHE A 250 7.72 -8.11 -15.13
N GLY A 251 7.33 -6.84 -15.04
CA GLY A 251 6.03 -6.35 -15.45
C GLY A 251 6.15 -5.21 -16.46
N THR A 252 5.06 -4.48 -16.67
CA THR A 252 5.12 -3.24 -17.46
C THR A 252 6.13 -2.27 -16.86
N PRO A 253 6.89 -1.52 -17.65
CA PRO A 253 7.82 -0.51 -17.14
C PRO A 253 7.10 0.76 -16.63
N HIS A 254 5.81 0.93 -16.94
CA HIS A 254 5.03 2.07 -16.50
C HIS A 254 4.61 1.92 -15.04
N MET A 255 4.77 2.98 -14.24
CA MET A 255 4.45 2.96 -12.82
C MET A 255 3.78 4.25 -12.38
N ILE A 256 2.80 4.18 -11.46
CA ILE A 256 2.19 5.36 -10.85
C ILE A 256 2.27 5.33 -9.34
N SER A 257 2.38 6.51 -8.74
CA SER A 257 2.17 6.77 -7.32
C SER A 257 1.26 7.97 -7.15
N TYR A 258 0.28 7.86 -6.26
CA TYR A 258 -0.58 9.00 -5.90
C TYR A 258 0.09 9.96 -4.91
N GLY A 259 1.33 9.70 -4.53
CA GLY A 259 1.96 10.33 -3.39
C GLY A 259 1.52 9.72 -2.07
N ALA A 260 2.29 9.93 -1.04
CA ALA A 260 1.98 9.36 0.27
C ALA A 260 2.19 10.38 1.37
N TYR A 261 1.25 10.38 2.31
CA TYR A 261 1.26 11.21 3.52
C TYR A 261 1.24 12.71 3.21
N ASP A 262 0.13 13.35 3.45
CA ASP A 262 -0.04 14.79 3.25
C ASP A 262 1.03 15.57 4.03
N ASP A 263 1.54 16.64 3.42
CA ASP A 263 2.52 17.51 4.07
C ASP A 263 1.81 18.41 5.11
N PRO A 264 2.13 18.30 6.41
CA PRO A 264 1.54 19.15 7.43
C PRO A 264 1.83 20.65 7.24
N ASP A 265 2.94 20.99 6.59
CA ASP A 265 3.32 22.38 6.34
C ASP A 265 2.52 23.00 5.19
N ASP A 266 1.82 22.16 4.40
CA ASP A 266 0.88 22.58 3.36
C ASP A 266 -0.60 22.45 3.79
N ALA A 267 -0.88 22.45 5.07
CA ALA A 267 -2.20 22.26 5.66
C ALA A 267 -3.28 23.26 5.20
N GLY A 268 -2.86 24.46 4.76
CA GLY A 268 -3.75 25.47 4.19
C GLY A 268 -4.27 25.13 2.79
N THR A 269 -3.65 24.19 2.10
CA THR A 269 -4.07 23.74 0.77
C THR A 269 -5.12 22.63 0.90
N PHE A 270 -6.19 22.73 0.11
CA PHE A 270 -7.25 21.71 0.10
C PHE A 270 -6.84 20.51 -0.75
N PRO A 271 -7.31 19.27 -0.41
CA PRO A 271 -7.24 18.19 -1.35
C PRO A 271 -7.93 18.58 -2.69
N PRO A 272 -7.43 18.14 -3.84
CA PRO A 272 -6.33 17.23 -4.06
C PRO A 272 -4.97 17.90 -4.28
N HIS A 273 -4.86 19.20 -4.08
CA HIS A 273 -3.66 20.01 -4.42
C HIS A 273 -2.63 20.07 -3.30
N ARG A 274 -2.90 19.41 -2.15
CA ARG A 274 -1.96 19.36 -1.04
C ARG A 274 -0.71 18.57 -1.42
N LYS A 275 0.46 19.06 -1.01
CA LYS A 275 1.73 18.36 -1.18
C LYS A 275 1.76 17.08 -0.35
N HIS A 276 2.60 16.16 -0.77
CA HIS A 276 2.84 14.91 -0.07
C HIS A 276 4.30 14.83 0.41
N LEU A 277 4.53 14.11 1.50
CA LEU A 277 5.87 13.83 2.01
C LEU A 277 6.67 12.92 1.06
N PHE A 278 5.99 11.98 0.36
CA PHE A 278 6.54 11.19 -0.72
C PHE A 278 5.80 11.52 -2.02
N LYS A 279 6.53 11.78 -3.09
CA LYS A 279 6.00 12.40 -4.31
C LYS A 279 4.97 11.54 -5.04
N ALA A 280 3.98 12.21 -5.61
CA ALA A 280 3.14 11.65 -6.66
C ALA A 280 3.81 11.77 -8.03
N GLY A 281 3.44 10.89 -8.99
CA GLY A 281 3.97 10.96 -10.34
C GLY A 281 3.62 9.72 -11.18
N PHE A 282 4.01 9.80 -12.44
CA PHE A 282 3.97 8.71 -13.40
C PHE A 282 5.37 8.48 -13.97
N LEU A 283 5.93 7.31 -13.71
CA LEU A 283 7.14 6.86 -14.41
C LEU A 283 6.71 6.29 -15.77
N ASN A 284 6.98 7.05 -16.82
CA ASN A 284 6.73 6.62 -18.19
C ASN A 284 7.85 5.67 -18.63
N GLY A 285 7.52 4.39 -18.74
CA GLY A 285 8.49 3.36 -19.11
C GLY A 285 9.00 3.46 -20.57
N ASP A 286 8.34 4.21 -21.43
CA ASP A 286 8.78 4.43 -22.82
C ASP A 286 9.94 5.45 -22.88
N THR A 287 9.89 6.48 -22.01
CA THR A 287 10.90 7.56 -21.97
C THR A 287 11.87 7.41 -20.80
N GLY A 288 11.49 6.69 -19.75
CA GLY A 288 12.23 6.64 -18.47
C GLY A 288 12.08 7.89 -17.60
N GLU A 289 11.22 8.83 -17.99
CA GLU A 289 11.00 10.09 -17.27
C GLU A 289 9.86 9.96 -16.24
N ILE A 290 9.94 10.79 -15.19
CA ILE A 290 8.86 10.93 -14.21
C ILE A 290 8.05 12.17 -14.57
N GLU A 291 6.81 11.94 -14.96
CA GLU A 291 5.83 12.95 -15.34
C GLU A 291 4.91 13.28 -14.14
N PRO A 292 4.29 14.47 -14.09
CA PRO A 292 3.24 14.77 -13.13
C PRO A 292 2.09 13.76 -13.23
N PHE A 293 1.53 13.38 -12.10
CA PHE A 293 0.35 12.51 -12.06
C PHE A 293 -0.93 13.34 -12.21
N GLU A 294 -1.78 12.94 -13.16
CA GLU A 294 -3.08 13.56 -13.44
C GLU A 294 -4.21 12.56 -13.24
N GLN A 295 -5.04 12.74 -12.21
CA GLN A 295 -6.10 11.79 -11.91
C GLN A 295 -7.14 11.64 -13.03
N ALA A 296 -7.31 12.67 -13.86
CA ALA A 296 -8.22 12.66 -15.02
C ALA A 296 -7.85 11.62 -16.09
N GLU A 297 -6.59 11.19 -16.10
CA GLU A 297 -6.05 10.17 -17.00
C GLU A 297 -6.33 8.72 -16.56
N ILE A 298 -7.01 8.54 -15.40
CA ILE A 298 -7.41 7.20 -14.94
C ILE A 298 -8.68 6.79 -15.65
N THR A 299 -8.67 5.60 -16.22
CA THR A 299 -9.85 4.96 -16.79
C THR A 299 -10.04 3.55 -16.27
N GLU A 300 -11.28 3.07 -16.20
CA GLU A 300 -11.65 1.71 -15.83
C GLU A 300 -12.35 1.01 -16.97
N HIS A 301 -11.94 -0.22 -17.28
CA HIS A 301 -12.54 -1.06 -18.31
C HIS A 301 -13.31 -2.21 -17.67
N VAL A 302 -14.48 -2.57 -18.23
CA VAL A 302 -15.37 -3.63 -17.72
C VAL A 302 -15.59 -4.78 -18.71
N ARG A 303 -14.85 -4.81 -19.82
CA ARG A 303 -15.08 -5.77 -20.92
C ARG A 303 -15.23 -7.21 -20.44
N TYR A 304 -14.40 -7.65 -19.53
CA TYR A 304 -14.39 -9.01 -18.99
C TYR A 304 -14.95 -9.12 -17.57
N SER A 305 -15.48 -8.03 -17.04
CA SER A 305 -16.04 -7.99 -15.70
C SER A 305 -17.54 -8.29 -15.72
N TRP A 306 -18.04 -8.85 -14.62
CA TRP A 306 -19.47 -9.11 -14.42
C TRP A 306 -20.23 -7.84 -14.01
N PHE A 307 -20.01 -6.76 -14.77
CA PHE A 307 -20.76 -5.51 -14.69
C PHE A 307 -21.43 -5.19 -16.02
N GLN A 308 -22.44 -4.34 -16.01
CA GLN A 308 -23.05 -3.86 -17.24
C GLN A 308 -21.99 -3.27 -18.17
N PRO A 309 -21.94 -3.70 -19.45
CA PRO A 309 -20.88 -3.31 -20.35
C PRO A 309 -21.01 -1.86 -20.79
N TYR A 310 -19.86 -1.21 -20.97
CA TYR A 310 -19.71 0.02 -21.71
C TYR A 310 -18.48 -0.06 -22.61
N PRO A 311 -18.45 0.67 -23.75
CA PRO A 311 -17.32 0.63 -24.65
C PRO A 311 -16.12 1.43 -24.09
N GLY A 312 -14.91 0.90 -24.28
CA GLY A 312 -13.67 1.56 -23.90
C GLY A 312 -13.45 1.67 -22.40
N GLY A 313 -12.57 2.56 -22.00
CA GLY A 313 -12.36 2.97 -20.61
C GLY A 313 -13.21 4.19 -20.25
N ARG A 314 -13.69 4.27 -19.04
CA ARG A 314 -14.35 5.45 -18.50
C ARG A 314 -13.65 5.93 -17.24
N HIS A 315 -13.55 7.24 -17.10
CA HIS A 315 -13.11 7.82 -15.84
C HIS A 315 -14.04 7.39 -14.68
N PRO A 316 -13.56 7.18 -13.43
CA PRO A 316 -14.41 6.73 -12.31
C PRO A 316 -15.69 7.55 -12.09
N PHE A 317 -15.68 8.87 -12.32
CA PHE A 317 -16.91 9.70 -12.26
C PHE A 317 -17.94 9.38 -13.38
N GLN A 318 -17.51 8.77 -14.46
CA GLN A 318 -18.38 8.44 -15.62
C GLN A 318 -18.72 6.95 -15.68
N GLY A 319 -18.00 6.15 -14.90
CA GLY A 319 -18.17 4.71 -14.83
C GLY A 319 -19.41 4.34 -14.01
N GLN A 320 -19.99 3.18 -14.33
CA GLN A 320 -21.08 2.62 -13.58
C GLN A 320 -20.68 1.25 -13.06
N THR A 321 -20.95 0.98 -11.78
CA THR A 321 -20.72 -0.32 -11.15
C THR A 321 -22.07 -1.01 -10.94
N ILE A 322 -22.68 -1.46 -12.03
CA ILE A 322 -23.97 -2.19 -11.99
C ILE A 322 -23.68 -3.67 -12.22
N PRO A 323 -23.90 -4.54 -11.21
CA PRO A 323 -23.66 -5.97 -11.33
C PRO A 323 -24.49 -6.61 -12.46
N ASP A 324 -23.83 -7.44 -13.28
CA ASP A 324 -24.42 -8.22 -14.36
C ASP A 324 -23.68 -9.56 -14.45
N TYR A 325 -24.04 -10.49 -13.56
CA TYR A 325 -23.37 -11.79 -13.46
C TYR A 325 -23.72 -12.71 -14.61
N GLN A 326 -22.73 -13.00 -15.46
CA GLN A 326 -22.86 -13.77 -16.70
C GLN A 326 -21.82 -14.91 -16.73
N PRO A 327 -21.98 -15.97 -15.92
CA PRO A 327 -20.96 -17.01 -15.71
C PRO A 327 -20.68 -17.87 -16.97
N HIS A 328 -21.57 -17.85 -17.96
CA HIS A 328 -21.45 -18.61 -19.22
C HIS A 328 -20.99 -17.75 -20.42
N SER A 329 -20.62 -16.50 -20.18
CA SER A 329 -20.07 -15.60 -21.18
C SER A 329 -18.53 -15.66 -21.20
N ASP A 330 -17.90 -14.77 -21.98
CA ASP A 330 -16.46 -14.55 -21.97
C ASP A 330 -15.96 -13.71 -20.76
N ARG A 331 -16.88 -13.27 -19.90
CA ARG A 331 -16.57 -12.54 -18.66
C ARG A 331 -16.18 -13.52 -17.57
N TYR A 332 -15.17 -13.14 -16.78
CA TYR A 332 -14.58 -14.06 -15.80
C TYR A 332 -14.19 -13.44 -14.46
N THR A 333 -14.46 -12.16 -14.21
CA THR A 333 -13.99 -11.48 -12.99
C THR A 333 -14.97 -10.44 -12.47
N TRP A 334 -14.92 -10.15 -11.17
CA TRP A 334 -15.56 -8.98 -10.56
C TRP A 334 -14.65 -7.76 -10.52
N CYS A 335 -13.40 -7.85 -10.97
CA CYS A 335 -12.49 -6.71 -11.02
C CYS A 335 -12.69 -5.92 -12.31
N LYS A 336 -12.78 -4.60 -12.19
CA LYS A 336 -12.55 -3.70 -13.31
C LYS A 336 -11.06 -3.67 -13.63
N ALA A 337 -10.68 -3.31 -14.85
CA ALA A 337 -9.31 -3.20 -15.29
C ALA A 337 -8.91 -1.71 -15.42
N PRO A 338 -8.26 -1.12 -14.40
CA PRO A 338 -7.83 0.28 -14.45
C PRO A 338 -6.67 0.47 -15.43
N ARG A 339 -6.60 1.67 -16.01
CA ARG A 339 -5.53 2.13 -16.88
C ARG A 339 -5.17 3.56 -16.52
N TYR A 340 -3.96 3.95 -16.83
CA TYR A 340 -3.51 5.33 -16.78
C TYR A 340 -2.96 5.71 -18.16
N GLN A 341 -3.50 6.76 -18.79
CA GLN A 341 -3.21 7.10 -20.19
C GLN A 341 -3.36 5.90 -21.13
N ASP A 342 -4.43 5.12 -20.97
CA ASP A 342 -4.69 3.83 -21.65
C ASP A 342 -3.61 2.75 -21.48
N LYS A 343 -2.60 2.98 -20.61
CA LYS A 343 -1.50 2.04 -20.35
C LYS A 343 -1.78 1.19 -19.11
N VAL A 344 -1.27 -0.04 -19.13
CA VAL A 344 -1.15 -0.88 -17.93
C VAL A 344 -0.02 -0.31 -17.08
N VAL A 345 -0.28 -0.04 -15.81
CA VAL A 345 0.70 0.51 -14.89
C VAL A 345 0.86 -0.35 -13.64
N GLN A 346 2.03 -0.31 -13.04
CA GLN A 346 2.30 -0.89 -11.73
C GLN A 346 2.12 0.16 -10.64
N THR A 347 1.73 -0.28 -9.46
CA THR A 347 1.66 0.52 -8.21
C THR A 347 2.36 -0.21 -7.08
N GLY A 348 2.55 0.45 -5.95
CA GLY A 348 3.09 -0.14 -4.73
C GLY A 348 4.52 0.26 -4.43
N PRO A 349 5.20 -0.41 -3.46
CA PRO A 349 6.44 0.08 -2.86
C PRO A 349 7.57 0.40 -3.84
N LEU A 350 7.71 -0.39 -4.91
CA LEU A 350 8.72 -0.12 -5.94
C LEU A 350 8.38 1.15 -6.74
N ALA A 351 7.14 1.27 -7.19
CA ALA A 351 6.66 2.45 -7.93
C ALA A 351 6.80 3.72 -7.08
N ASP A 352 6.34 3.65 -5.81
CA ASP A 352 6.43 4.77 -4.87
C ASP A 352 7.88 5.23 -4.66
N ALA A 353 8.81 4.30 -4.46
CA ALA A 353 10.21 4.61 -4.22
C ALA A 353 10.91 5.20 -5.45
N LEU A 354 10.63 4.66 -6.65
CA LEU A 354 11.21 5.17 -7.90
C LEU A 354 10.74 6.58 -8.21
N ILE A 355 9.44 6.83 -8.06
CA ILE A 355 8.82 8.14 -8.34
C ILE A 355 9.25 9.17 -7.29
N ASP A 356 9.33 8.79 -6.03
CA ASP A 356 9.85 9.65 -4.96
C ASP A 356 11.35 9.99 -5.15
N GLY A 357 12.07 9.17 -5.90
CA GLY A 357 13.48 9.39 -6.19
C GLY A 357 14.43 8.75 -5.20
N GLU A 358 14.00 7.67 -4.52
CA GLU A 358 14.81 6.94 -3.54
C GLU A 358 16.10 6.40 -4.16
N PRO A 359 17.28 6.87 -3.73
CA PRO A 359 18.53 6.61 -4.45
C PRO A 359 18.90 5.14 -4.52
N LEU A 360 18.83 4.39 -3.40
CA LEU A 360 19.14 2.96 -3.38
C LEU A 360 18.26 2.16 -4.33
N ILE A 361 16.94 2.41 -4.28
CA ILE A 361 15.99 1.68 -5.12
C ILE A 361 16.17 2.04 -6.59
N ARG A 362 16.46 3.30 -6.91
CA ARG A 362 16.77 3.73 -8.28
C ARG A 362 18.03 3.03 -8.82
N SER A 363 19.09 2.99 -8.02
CA SER A 363 20.34 2.33 -8.39
C SER A 363 20.13 0.84 -8.64
N LEU A 364 19.41 0.13 -7.76
CA LEU A 364 19.08 -1.27 -7.93
C LEU A 364 18.18 -1.52 -9.16
N TYR A 365 17.22 -0.64 -9.41
CA TYR A 365 16.34 -0.74 -10.59
C TYR A 365 17.09 -0.53 -11.90
N GLN A 366 18.02 0.42 -11.92
CA GLN A 366 18.89 0.65 -13.09
C GLN A 366 19.78 -0.56 -13.38
N ALA A 367 20.26 -1.23 -12.34
CA ALA A 367 21.12 -2.41 -12.48
C ALA A 367 20.37 -3.67 -12.93
N GLU A 368 19.13 -3.89 -12.45
CA GLU A 368 18.49 -5.20 -12.56
C GLU A 368 17.02 -5.14 -13.06
N GLY A 369 16.45 -3.96 -13.23
CA GLY A 369 15.04 -3.80 -13.59
C GLY A 369 14.06 -4.14 -12.47
N GLY A 370 12.77 -4.01 -12.75
CA GLY A 370 11.67 -4.24 -11.80
C GLY A 370 11.31 -5.72 -11.68
N ASN A 371 12.10 -6.50 -10.97
CA ASN A 371 11.94 -7.94 -10.78
C ASN A 371 11.25 -8.30 -9.45
N ALA A 372 10.99 -9.58 -9.19
CA ALA A 372 10.30 -10.06 -7.99
C ALA A 372 11.08 -9.77 -6.69
N TRP A 373 12.42 -9.91 -6.71
CA TRP A 373 13.28 -9.59 -5.58
C TRP A 373 13.20 -8.09 -5.24
N LEU A 374 13.37 -7.21 -6.24
CA LEU A 374 13.41 -5.76 -5.99
C LEU A 374 12.07 -5.21 -5.50
N ARG A 375 10.93 -5.74 -5.97
CA ARG A 375 9.62 -5.34 -5.43
C ARG A 375 9.48 -5.64 -3.95
N GLN A 376 9.96 -6.81 -3.53
CA GLN A 376 9.91 -7.20 -2.12
C GLN A 376 10.97 -6.46 -1.30
N PHE A 377 12.15 -6.23 -1.85
CA PHE A 377 13.21 -5.42 -1.23
C PHE A 377 12.74 -3.98 -1.00
N ALA A 378 12.13 -3.34 -2.00
CA ALA A 378 11.57 -1.99 -1.89
C ALA A 378 10.51 -1.88 -0.76
N ARG A 379 9.72 -2.94 -0.54
CA ARG A 379 8.76 -2.99 0.59
C ARG A 379 9.47 -2.98 1.95
N LEU A 380 10.53 -3.75 2.11
CA LEU A 380 11.32 -3.77 3.34
C LEU A 380 12.07 -2.46 3.57
N HIS A 381 12.63 -1.89 2.51
CA HIS A 381 13.28 -0.58 2.56
C HIS A 381 12.29 0.54 2.92
N ARG A 382 11.07 0.52 2.35
CA ARG A 382 10.00 1.43 2.73
C ARG A 382 9.69 1.36 4.22
N THR A 383 9.68 0.15 4.82
CA THR A 383 9.47 0.00 6.26
C THR A 383 10.53 0.78 7.05
N ALA A 384 11.81 0.71 6.68
CA ALA A 384 12.88 1.49 7.32
C ALA A 384 12.62 3.00 7.25
N ARG A 385 12.28 3.51 6.06
CA ARG A 385 11.93 4.93 5.87
C ARG A 385 10.74 5.36 6.72
N LEU A 386 9.70 4.51 6.80
CA LEU A 386 8.51 4.82 7.59
C LEU A 386 8.78 4.82 9.09
N LEU A 387 9.60 3.90 9.61
CA LEU A 387 10.01 3.92 11.03
C LEU A 387 10.75 5.21 11.39
N HIS A 388 11.63 5.68 10.51
CA HIS A 388 12.31 6.97 10.69
C HIS A 388 11.30 8.12 10.69
N LYS A 389 10.40 8.19 9.70
CA LYS A 389 9.40 9.26 9.57
C LYS A 389 8.38 9.27 10.71
N MET A 390 7.95 8.11 11.19
CA MET A 390 7.07 8.01 12.35
C MET A 390 7.74 8.57 13.61
N ARG A 391 9.03 8.36 13.80
CA ARG A 391 9.81 8.92 14.91
C ARG A 391 9.84 10.45 14.83
N GLU A 392 10.08 11.02 13.63
CA GLU A 392 10.03 12.46 13.40
C GLU A 392 8.63 13.02 13.71
N THR A 393 7.58 12.43 13.14
CA THR A 393 6.18 12.85 13.34
C THR A 393 5.80 12.85 14.83
N LEU A 394 6.21 11.83 15.59
CA LEU A 394 5.96 11.80 17.04
C LEU A 394 6.73 12.88 17.82
N ARG A 395 7.96 13.23 17.38
CA ARG A 395 8.71 14.37 17.96
C ARG A 395 8.03 15.71 17.68
N GLU A 396 7.52 15.90 16.46
CA GLU A 396 6.78 17.09 16.07
C GLU A 396 5.47 17.22 16.88
N LEU A 397 4.73 16.12 17.06
CA LEU A 397 3.54 16.09 17.91
C LEU A 397 3.88 16.38 19.39
N ALA A 398 5.03 15.88 19.88
CA ALA A 398 5.50 16.13 21.24
C ALA A 398 5.88 17.59 21.49
N ALA A 399 6.33 18.30 20.46
CA ALA A 399 6.66 19.73 20.57
C ALA A 399 5.41 20.62 20.77
N GLN A 400 4.22 20.14 20.36
CA GLN A 400 2.95 20.87 20.46
C GLN A 400 1.81 19.95 20.94
N PRO A 401 1.88 19.42 22.17
CA PRO A 401 0.86 18.53 22.68
C PRO A 401 -0.48 19.25 22.82
N ASN A 402 -1.57 18.55 22.47
CA ASN A 402 -2.94 19.07 22.46
C ASN A 402 -3.16 20.28 21.52
N ALA A 403 -2.30 20.48 20.53
CA ALA A 403 -2.56 21.47 19.49
C ALA A 403 -3.89 21.19 18.75
N PRO A 404 -4.50 22.19 18.10
CA PRO A 404 -5.77 22.00 17.39
C PRO A 404 -5.70 20.82 16.43
N HIS A 405 -6.64 19.88 16.58
CA HIS A 405 -6.70 18.63 15.81
C HIS A 405 -8.01 18.49 15.02
N MET A 406 -8.90 19.43 15.19
CA MET A 406 -10.17 19.53 14.48
C MET A 406 -10.45 21.00 14.26
N ILE A 407 -10.78 21.37 13.03
CA ILE A 407 -11.49 22.60 12.76
C ILE A 407 -12.95 22.29 13.01
N SER A 408 -13.56 22.96 14.00
CA SER A 408 -14.99 22.80 14.22
C SER A 408 -15.69 23.16 12.89
N PRO A 409 -16.24 22.23 12.16
CA PRO A 409 -17.13 22.61 11.09
C PRO A 409 -18.28 23.29 11.81
N ASP A 410 -18.59 24.56 11.53
CA ASP A 410 -19.98 24.95 11.58
C ASP A 410 -20.73 23.74 10.97
N GLU A 411 -21.85 23.32 11.51
CA GLU A 411 -22.59 22.10 11.17
C GLU A 411 -22.91 21.98 9.66
N LYS A 412 -21.99 22.41 8.78
CA LYS A 412 -22.16 22.44 7.34
C LYS A 412 -22.20 21.02 6.81
N GLU A 413 -23.34 20.71 6.27
CA GLU A 413 -23.51 19.56 5.41
C GLU A 413 -22.48 19.63 4.27
N ILE A 414 -21.96 18.49 3.83
CA ILE A 414 -21.12 18.43 2.64
C ILE A 414 -22.01 18.83 1.45
N PRO A 415 -21.62 19.84 0.68
CA PRO A 415 -22.46 20.34 -0.42
C PRO A 415 -22.54 19.32 -1.56
N ASP A 416 -23.52 19.49 -2.45
CA ASP A 416 -23.55 18.80 -3.72
C ASP A 416 -22.30 19.11 -4.54
N GLY A 417 -21.82 18.11 -5.26
CA GLY A 417 -20.61 18.23 -6.08
C GLY A 417 -19.85 16.91 -6.27
N GLU A 418 -18.73 17.02 -6.92
CA GLU A 418 -17.83 15.91 -7.19
C GLU A 418 -16.50 16.11 -6.45
N GLY A 419 -15.97 15.02 -5.92
CA GLY A 419 -14.67 15.00 -5.27
C GLY A 419 -14.02 13.65 -5.25
N PHE A 420 -12.72 13.64 -5.05
CA PHE A 420 -11.95 12.42 -4.94
C PHE A 420 -10.92 12.51 -3.82
N GLY A 421 -10.60 11.37 -3.27
CA GLY A 421 -9.52 11.18 -2.32
C GLY A 421 -8.59 10.08 -2.80
N LEU A 422 -7.31 10.42 -2.97
CA LEU A 422 -6.28 9.53 -3.45
C LEU A 422 -5.29 9.25 -2.34
N VAL A 423 -4.94 7.98 -2.13
CA VAL A 423 -4.06 7.54 -1.05
C VAL A 423 -3.14 6.45 -1.56
N THR A 424 -1.87 6.53 -1.21
CA THR A 424 -0.99 5.37 -1.31
C THR A 424 -1.24 4.46 -0.12
N ALA A 425 -2.00 3.39 -0.35
CA ALA A 425 -2.23 2.34 0.62
C ALA A 425 -1.04 1.37 0.66
N ALA A 426 -1.01 0.48 1.64
CA ALA A 426 0.10 -0.45 1.87
C ALA A 426 0.48 -1.30 0.64
N ARG A 427 -0.46 -1.57 -0.28
CA ARG A 427 -0.23 -2.41 -1.47
C ARG A 427 -0.16 -1.63 -2.78
N GLY A 428 -0.54 -0.36 -2.77
CA GLY A 428 -0.50 0.51 -3.94
C GLY A 428 -1.56 1.60 -3.90
N ALA A 429 -1.85 2.16 -5.05
CA ALA A 429 -2.74 3.29 -5.24
C ALA A 429 -4.20 2.95 -4.92
N LEU A 430 -4.84 3.74 -4.08
CA LEU A 430 -6.25 3.67 -3.72
C LEU A 430 -6.92 5.01 -4.01
N GLY A 431 -8.03 5.00 -4.75
CA GLY A 431 -8.82 6.20 -5.01
C GLY A 431 -10.30 5.98 -4.71
N HIS A 432 -10.92 6.98 -4.09
CA HIS A 432 -12.38 7.09 -3.97
C HIS A 432 -12.84 8.33 -4.73
N TRP A 433 -13.73 8.14 -5.69
CA TRP A 433 -14.42 9.21 -6.43
C TRP A 433 -15.86 9.22 -5.98
N VAL A 434 -16.37 10.37 -5.61
CA VAL A 434 -17.70 10.55 -5.00
C VAL A 434 -18.44 11.68 -5.70
N GLN A 435 -19.68 11.43 -6.06
CA GLN A 435 -20.65 12.44 -6.48
C GLN A 435 -21.73 12.57 -5.40
N ILE A 436 -22.14 13.79 -5.11
CA ILE A 436 -23.21 14.10 -4.16
C ILE A 436 -24.24 14.93 -4.91
N THR A 437 -25.48 14.48 -4.87
CA THR A 437 -26.65 15.15 -5.48
C THR A 437 -27.80 15.11 -4.48
N ASP A 438 -28.47 16.24 -4.27
CA ASP A 438 -29.56 16.37 -3.29
C ASP A 438 -29.17 15.90 -1.87
N GLY A 439 -27.91 16.14 -1.47
CA GLY A 439 -27.37 15.81 -0.16
C GLY A 439 -27.11 14.31 0.09
N VAL A 440 -27.15 13.46 -0.94
CA VAL A 440 -26.84 12.03 -0.87
C VAL A 440 -25.80 11.61 -1.91
N ILE A 441 -25.12 10.50 -1.65
CA ILE A 441 -24.18 9.87 -2.61
C ILE A 441 -24.99 9.32 -3.79
N SER A 442 -24.62 9.74 -5.00
CA SER A 442 -25.31 9.44 -6.24
C SER A 442 -24.45 8.64 -7.23
#